data_6ab44fa002381cb07292dbe5e86ec9b5
#
_entry.id   6ab44fa002381cb07292dbe5e86ec9b5
#
_cell.length_a   1.000
_cell.length_b   1.000
_cell.length_c   1.000
_cell.angle_alpha   90.00
_cell.angle_beta   90.00
_cell.angle_gamma   90.00
#
_symmetry.space_group_name_H-M   'P 1'
#
loop_
_entity.id
_entity.type
_entity.pdbx_description
1 polymer ?
#
loop_
_entity_poly.entity_id
_entity_poly.type
_entity_poly.pdbx_seq_one_letter_code
_entity_poly.pdbx_strand_id
1 'polypeptide(L)'
;KKTITRDFYIREQFGPIPSDVNSVLNKMREKDIIKIDNTINKKGNLSYKFTTYKKADETIFEKKEFDLLKKISITFKNTLTAELVAQTHLEAPWFYSKPLEIIDFKYAGDIEII
;
A
#
# COMPACT_ATOMS: atom_id res chain seq x y z
N LYS A 1 4.70 8.89 16.98
CA LYS A 1 3.84 7.96 16.25
C LYS A 1 4.15 8.04 14.77
N LYS A 2 4.52 6.92 14.18
CA LYS A 2 5.00 6.88 12.78
C LYS A 2 4.40 5.68 12.07
N THR A 3 4.17 5.83 10.77
CA THR A 3 3.85 4.71 9.89
C THR A 3 5.12 3.87 9.65
N ILE A 4 4.96 2.61 9.26
CA ILE A 4 6.09 1.72 8.93
C ILE A 4 6.91 2.31 7.78
N THR A 5 6.27 2.91 6.80
CA THR A 5 6.93 3.55 5.65
C THR A 5 7.56 4.90 5.96
N ARG A 6 7.26 5.47 7.13
CA ARG A 6 7.68 6.83 7.53
C ARG A 6 7.12 7.92 6.63
N ASP A 7 6.06 7.64 5.89
CA ASP A 7 5.42 8.53 4.94
C ASP A 7 4.04 8.96 5.43
N PHE A 8 3.52 10.04 4.84
CA PHE A 8 2.12 10.43 4.99
C PHE A 8 1.26 9.61 4.04
N TYR A 9 0.02 9.37 4.41
CA TYR A 9 -0.97 8.75 3.55
C TYR A 9 -2.03 9.77 3.17
N ILE A 10 -2.51 9.68 1.94
CA ILE A 10 -3.50 10.59 1.36
C ILE A 10 -4.74 9.77 1.02
N ARG A 11 -5.92 10.33 1.26
CA ARG A 11 -7.17 9.72 0.83
C ARG A 11 -7.31 9.85 -0.68
N GLU A 12 -7.02 8.76 -1.38
CA GLU A 12 -7.25 8.61 -2.81
C GLU A 12 -8.56 7.85 -3.08
N GLN A 13 -9.01 7.87 -4.32
CA GLN A 13 -10.30 7.27 -4.72
C GLN A 13 -10.41 5.80 -4.33
N PHE A 14 -9.35 5.03 -4.47
CA PHE A 14 -9.36 3.57 -4.23
C PHE A 14 -8.75 3.16 -2.91
N GLY A 15 -8.42 4.09 -2.04
CA GLY A 15 -7.88 3.81 -0.72
C GLY A 15 -6.79 4.77 -0.28
N PRO A 16 -6.21 4.56 0.92
CA PRO A 16 -5.09 5.34 1.40
C PRO A 16 -3.83 5.03 0.59
N ILE A 17 -3.15 6.06 0.11
CA ILE A 17 -1.92 5.93 -0.70
C ILE A 17 -0.79 6.72 -0.02
N PRO A 18 0.43 6.14 0.12
CA PRO A 18 1.60 6.88 0.59
C PRO A 18 1.90 8.04 -0.36
N SER A 19 2.21 9.22 0.18
CA SER A 19 2.43 10.43 -0.64
C SER A 19 3.58 10.29 -1.64
N ASP A 20 4.63 9.52 -1.28
CA ASP A 20 5.83 9.37 -2.10
C ASP A 20 5.88 8.07 -2.92
N VAL A 21 4.78 7.33 -3.01
CA VAL A 21 4.78 6.00 -3.65
C VAL A 21 5.32 6.02 -5.08
N ASN A 22 4.89 6.97 -5.91
CA ASN A 22 5.32 7.05 -7.30
C ASN A 22 6.79 7.40 -7.43
N SER A 23 7.29 8.31 -6.60
CA SER A 23 8.70 8.69 -6.55
C SER A 23 9.58 7.51 -6.15
N VAL A 24 9.17 6.75 -5.14
CA VAL A 24 9.90 5.57 -4.65
C VAL A 24 9.92 4.47 -5.73
N LEU A 25 8.79 4.18 -6.35
CA LEU A 25 8.70 3.18 -7.42
C LEU A 25 9.56 3.55 -8.63
N ASN A 26 9.59 4.81 -9.02
CA ASN A 26 10.43 5.29 -10.11
C ASN A 26 11.92 5.13 -9.79
N LYS A 27 12.34 5.46 -8.57
CA LYS A 27 13.74 5.28 -8.13
C LYS A 27 14.13 3.80 -8.12
N MET A 28 13.24 2.93 -7.67
CA MET A 28 13.49 1.49 -7.66
C MET A 28 13.64 0.94 -9.09
N ARG A 29 12.84 1.43 -10.02
CA ARG A 29 12.94 1.07 -11.44
C ARG A 29 14.26 1.54 -12.04
N GLU A 30 14.67 2.77 -11.79
CA GLU A 30 15.92 3.35 -12.28
C GLU A 30 17.16 2.60 -11.77
N LYS A 31 17.08 2.06 -10.56
CA LYS A 31 18.16 1.27 -9.93
C LYS A 31 18.07 -0.22 -10.24
N ASP A 32 17.22 -0.64 -11.16
CA ASP A 32 16.99 -2.03 -11.54
C ASP A 32 16.62 -2.95 -10.35
N ILE A 33 15.94 -2.41 -9.36
CA ILE A 33 15.40 -3.18 -8.24
C ILE A 33 14.08 -3.84 -8.65
N ILE A 34 13.26 -3.13 -9.43
CA ILE A 34 11.99 -3.62 -9.97
C ILE A 34 11.87 -3.33 -11.45
N LYS A 35 11.02 -4.13 -12.10
CA LYS A 35 10.54 -3.88 -13.46
C LYS A 35 9.04 -3.63 -13.40
N ILE A 36 8.56 -2.65 -14.16
CA ILE A 36 7.14 -2.33 -14.26
C ILE A 36 6.69 -2.54 -15.69
N ASP A 37 5.82 -3.51 -15.92
CA ASP A 37 5.23 -3.79 -17.23
C ASP A 37 3.76 -3.35 -17.26
N ASN A 38 3.35 -2.75 -18.37
CA ASN A 38 1.96 -2.40 -18.62
C ASN A 38 1.29 -3.50 -19.41
N THR A 39 0.14 -3.97 -18.94
CA THR A 39 -0.67 -4.96 -19.64
C THR A 39 -2.12 -4.50 -19.69
N ILE A 40 -2.88 -5.03 -20.64
CA ILE A 40 -4.33 -4.81 -20.70
C ILE A 40 -4.99 -6.10 -20.18
N ASN A 41 -5.81 -5.96 -19.13
CA ASN A 41 -6.52 -7.10 -18.57
C ASN A 41 -7.69 -7.56 -19.47
N LYS A 42 -8.35 -8.66 -19.08
CA LYS A 42 -9.48 -9.22 -19.84
C LYS A 42 -10.65 -8.27 -20.04
N LYS A 43 -10.79 -7.26 -19.16
CA LYS A 43 -11.83 -6.23 -19.24
C LYS A 43 -11.42 -5.01 -20.08
N GLY A 44 -10.23 -5.02 -20.69
CA GLY A 44 -9.70 -3.91 -21.47
C GLY A 44 -9.08 -2.78 -20.63
N ASN A 45 -8.92 -2.96 -19.33
CA ASN A 45 -8.34 -1.96 -18.44
C ASN A 45 -6.82 -2.11 -18.36
N LEU A 46 -6.13 -0.97 -18.24
CA LEU A 46 -4.69 -0.94 -18.01
C LEU A 46 -4.35 -1.57 -16.65
N SER A 47 -3.40 -2.49 -16.67
CA SER A 47 -2.87 -3.15 -15.48
C SER A 47 -1.35 -3.04 -15.45
N TYR A 48 -0.78 -2.91 -14.25
CA TYR A 48 0.66 -2.87 -14.04
C TYR A 48 1.12 -4.16 -13.40
N LYS A 49 2.20 -4.74 -13.96
CA LYS A 49 2.85 -5.90 -13.37
C LYS A 49 4.22 -5.48 -12.84
N PHE A 50 4.45 -5.73 -11.56
CA PHE A 50 5.72 -5.48 -10.89
C PHE A 50 6.51 -6.77 -10.77
N THR A 51 7.77 -6.74 -11.18
CA THR A 51 8.71 -7.86 -11.04
C THR A 51 9.90 -7.37 -10.24
N THR A 52 10.30 -8.14 -9.22
CA THR A 52 11.45 -7.79 -8.37
C THR A 52 12.70 -8.51 -8.84
N TYR A 53 13.83 -7.80 -8.87
CA TYR A 53 15.13 -8.36 -9.23
C TYR A 53 16.03 -8.57 -8.02
N LYS A 54 15.72 -7.93 -6.90
CA LYS A 54 16.52 -8.04 -5.67
C LYS A 54 15.65 -8.52 -4.53
N LYS A 55 16.22 -9.35 -3.67
CA LYS A 55 15.57 -9.74 -2.42
C LYS A 55 15.48 -8.52 -1.48
N ALA A 56 14.35 -8.37 -0.83
CA ALA A 56 14.16 -7.32 0.17
C ALA A 56 15.10 -7.52 1.36
N ASP A 57 15.65 -6.42 1.87
CA ASP A 57 16.38 -6.42 3.13
C ASP A 57 15.39 -6.33 4.29
N GLU A 58 15.09 -7.48 4.89
CA GLU A 58 14.14 -7.58 5.99
C GLU A 58 14.71 -7.03 7.32
N THR A 59 16.02 -6.83 7.40
CA THR A 59 16.70 -6.36 8.62
C THR A 59 16.41 -4.89 8.95
N ILE A 60 15.88 -4.12 7.99
CA ILE A 60 15.52 -2.72 8.19
C ILE A 60 14.28 -2.54 9.08
N PHE A 61 13.50 -3.61 9.26
CA PHE A 61 12.27 -3.57 10.05
C PHE A 61 12.51 -4.04 11.49
N GLU A 62 11.83 -3.41 12.43
CA GLU A 62 11.70 -3.97 13.77
C GLU A 62 10.86 -5.25 13.71
N LYS A 63 11.05 -6.14 14.71
CA LYS A 63 10.30 -7.41 14.75
C LYS A 63 8.78 -7.20 14.68
N LYS A 64 8.26 -6.21 15.40
CA LYS A 64 6.81 -5.88 15.38
C LYS A 64 6.33 -5.47 14.01
N GLU A 65 7.13 -4.65 13.32
CA GLU A 65 6.83 -4.17 11.97
C GLU A 65 6.82 -5.34 10.97
N PHE A 66 7.85 -6.17 11.03
CA PHE A 66 7.95 -7.34 10.16
C PHE A 66 6.80 -8.33 10.38
N ASP A 67 6.47 -8.61 11.64
CA ASP A 67 5.36 -9.52 11.97
C ASP A 67 4.02 -8.98 11.45
N LEU A 68 3.79 -7.67 11.54
CA LEU A 68 2.59 -7.03 11.01
C LEU A 68 2.52 -7.11 9.48
N LEU A 69 3.61 -6.80 8.79
CA LEU A 69 3.66 -6.91 7.32
C LEU A 69 3.40 -8.33 6.85
N LYS A 70 3.99 -9.31 7.54
CA LYS A 70 3.76 -10.73 7.25
C LYS A 70 2.31 -11.13 7.46
N LYS A 71 1.70 -10.69 8.55
CA LYS A 71 0.28 -10.93 8.85
C LYS A 71 -0.63 -10.34 7.76
N ILE A 72 -0.37 -9.10 7.35
CA ILE A 72 -1.12 -8.44 6.27
C ILE A 72 -1.00 -9.23 4.97
N SER A 73 0.21 -9.62 4.59
CA SER A 73 0.47 -10.40 3.38
C SER A 73 -0.31 -11.71 3.37
N ILE A 74 -0.30 -12.44 4.48
CA ILE A 74 -1.02 -13.71 4.60
C ILE A 74 -2.54 -13.48 4.56
N THR A 75 -3.03 -12.48 5.29
CA THR A 75 -4.47 -12.18 5.42
C THR A 75 -5.09 -11.82 4.06
N PHE A 76 -4.39 -11.04 3.24
CA PHE A 76 -4.93 -10.51 1.99
C PHE A 76 -4.40 -11.17 0.72
N LYS A 77 -3.63 -12.24 0.85
CA LYS A 77 -2.99 -12.92 -0.29
C LYS A 77 -3.95 -13.26 -1.44
N ASN A 78 -5.15 -13.71 -1.12
CA ASN A 78 -6.15 -14.12 -2.10
C ASN A 78 -7.36 -13.17 -2.16
N THR A 79 -7.24 -11.99 -1.59
CA THR A 79 -8.32 -10.99 -1.59
C THR A 79 -8.30 -10.21 -2.91
N LEU A 80 -9.47 -10.08 -3.53
CA LEU A 80 -9.61 -9.31 -4.77
C LEU A 80 -9.42 -7.81 -4.49
N THR A 81 -8.89 -7.09 -5.49
CA THR A 81 -8.68 -5.64 -5.39
C THR A 81 -9.96 -4.90 -5.01
N ALA A 82 -11.09 -5.24 -5.64
CA ALA A 82 -12.39 -4.61 -5.32
C ALA A 82 -12.80 -4.82 -3.87
N GLU A 83 -12.51 -5.98 -3.30
CA GLU A 83 -12.80 -6.27 -1.88
C GLU A 83 -11.90 -5.45 -0.95
N LEU A 84 -10.62 -5.31 -1.27
CA LEU A 84 -9.69 -4.46 -0.51
C LEU A 84 -10.13 -3.00 -0.54
N VAL A 85 -10.49 -2.48 -1.70
CA VAL A 85 -11.00 -1.11 -1.85
C VAL A 85 -12.23 -0.90 -0.96
N ALA A 86 -13.20 -1.80 -1.03
CA ALA A 86 -14.41 -1.71 -0.22
C ALA A 86 -14.11 -1.72 1.28
N GLN A 87 -13.19 -2.57 1.72
CA GLN A 87 -12.80 -2.66 3.13
C GLN A 87 -12.08 -1.40 3.61
N THR A 88 -11.12 -0.87 2.84
CA THR A 88 -10.41 0.36 3.21
C THR A 88 -11.35 1.56 3.30
N HIS A 89 -12.40 1.61 2.49
CA HIS A 89 -13.39 2.68 2.52
C HIS A 89 -14.27 2.66 3.79
N LEU A 90 -14.36 1.52 4.47
CA LEU A 90 -15.07 1.38 5.74
C LEU A 90 -14.17 1.65 6.95
N GLU A 91 -12.86 1.67 6.77
CA GLU A 91 -11.91 1.92 7.86
C GLU A 91 -11.79 3.42 8.18
N ALA A 92 -11.59 3.72 9.46
CA ALA A 92 -11.55 5.08 9.96
C ALA A 92 -10.55 6.00 9.23
N PRO A 93 -9.31 5.56 8.91
CA PRO A 93 -8.35 6.41 8.22
C PRO A 93 -8.87 6.99 6.91
N TRP A 94 -9.58 6.21 6.13
CA TRP A 94 -10.15 6.68 4.88
C TRP A 94 -11.51 7.35 5.09
N PHE A 95 -12.39 6.71 5.82
CA PHE A 95 -13.80 7.12 5.99
C PHE A 95 -13.93 8.53 6.59
N TYR A 96 -13.14 8.84 7.61
CA TYR A 96 -13.19 10.12 8.30
C TYR A 96 -12.28 11.20 7.73
N SER A 97 -11.50 10.88 6.70
CA SER A 97 -10.65 11.86 6.01
C SER A 97 -11.40 12.50 4.85
N LYS A 98 -10.99 13.71 4.47
CA LYS A 98 -11.53 14.37 3.27
C LYS A 98 -10.77 13.91 2.03
N PRO A 99 -11.44 13.88 0.84
CA PRO A 99 -10.77 13.51 -0.40
C PRO A 99 -9.49 14.33 -0.66
N LEU A 100 -8.42 13.65 -1.05
CA LEU A 100 -7.10 14.20 -1.38
C LEU A 100 -6.38 14.91 -0.23
N GLU A 101 -6.87 14.81 0.99
CA GLU A 101 -6.19 15.33 2.19
C GLU A 101 -5.31 14.26 2.84
N ILE A 102 -4.34 14.75 3.62
CA ILE A 102 -3.51 13.88 4.45
C ILE A 102 -4.38 13.23 5.52
N ILE A 103 -4.24 11.92 5.66
CA ILE A 103 -4.94 11.14 6.68
C ILE A 103 -4.25 11.33 8.02
N ASP A 104 -4.99 11.74 9.03
CA ASP A 104 -4.47 11.90 10.39
C ASP A 104 -4.08 10.53 10.97
N PHE A 105 -2.88 10.43 11.49
CA PHE A 105 -2.36 9.20 12.09
C PHE A 105 -3.23 8.70 13.27
N LYS A 106 -3.98 9.58 13.94
CA LYS A 106 -4.88 9.19 15.04
C LYS A 106 -5.85 8.07 14.68
N TYR A 107 -6.24 7.97 13.41
CA TYR A 107 -7.17 6.94 12.94
C TYR A 107 -6.53 5.56 12.80
N ALA A 108 -5.22 5.45 12.89
CA ALA A 108 -4.53 4.15 12.79
C ALA A 108 -4.93 3.19 13.91
N GLY A 109 -5.25 3.72 15.10
CA GLY A 109 -5.72 2.92 16.22
C GLY A 109 -7.12 2.32 16.05
N ASP A 110 -7.88 2.81 15.08
CA ASP A 110 -9.27 2.41 14.82
C ASP A 110 -9.39 1.46 13.62
N ILE A 111 -8.28 0.92 13.15
CA ILE A 111 -8.29 -0.07 12.06
C ILE A 111 -8.72 -1.42 12.62
N GLU A 112 -9.76 -2.00 12.04
CA GLU A 112 -10.37 -3.25 12.50
C GLU A 112 -10.07 -4.46 11.62
N ILE A 113 -9.60 -4.23 10.40
CA ILE A 113 -9.45 -5.25 9.36
C ILE A 113 -8.35 -6.28 9.65
N ILE A 114 -7.42 -5.96 10.53
CA ILE A 114 -6.30 -6.81 10.92
C ILE A 114 -6.23 -7.06 12.43
#